data_e9e2cedd7fadbf929f3688da1d005d7f
#
_entry.id   e9e2cedd7fadbf929f3688da1d005d7f
#
_cell.length_a   1.000
_cell.length_b   1.000
_cell.length_c   1.000
_cell.angle_alpha   90.00
_cell.angle_beta   90.00
_cell.angle_gamma   90.00
#
_symmetry.space_group_name_H-M   'P 1'
#
loop_
_entity.id
_entity.type
_entity.pdbx_description
1 polymer ?
#
loop_
_entity_poly.entity_id
_entity_poly.type
_entity_poly.pdbx_seq_one_letter_code
_entity_poly.pdbx_strand_id
1 'polypeptide(L)'
;MATVQELKRRIRSVRNTRKITRAMELVAAAKLRRAEQRITALRPYAETMNELIAGVGRAASSVRLPLLEQRETVKAVAIVPLTGDRGLAGSFNAQVIRRAFAVERSLQAEGTTVRWVAVGKKGRSTLTFRRRELSGAYLGFTDQPAYENAQAIAHRVSELFTAGEVDRVVLVYNTYVSALTQRVTEQDILPISADILETDEEERAADTLRGDFIFEPEPEEILERLLPVYLETQIYRALLESTASEQGARMTAMRNASKNAGELIDTLTLRMNRARQAEITQEILEVVGGAEALM
;
A
#
# COMPACT_ATOMS: atom_id res chain seq x y z
N MET A 1 33.85 -6.13 -29.88
CA MET A 1 34.01 -5.65 -28.48
C MET A 1 33.38 -4.26 -28.36
N ALA A 2 32.89 -3.85 -27.17
CA ALA A 2 32.35 -2.50 -26.98
C ALA A 2 33.50 -1.49 -27.06
N THR A 3 33.33 -0.43 -27.83
CA THR A 3 34.34 0.62 -28.00
C THR A 3 34.52 1.45 -26.72
N VAL A 4 35.70 2.09 -26.54
CA VAL A 4 35.95 2.97 -25.39
C VAL A 4 34.89 4.09 -25.31
N GLN A 5 34.47 4.62 -26.47
CA GLN A 5 33.40 5.65 -26.51
C GLN A 5 32.06 5.15 -26.05
N GLU A 6 31.65 3.94 -26.41
CA GLU A 6 30.41 3.32 -25.93
C GLU A 6 30.41 3.11 -24.41
N LEU A 7 31.55 2.63 -23.87
CA LEU A 7 31.73 2.45 -22.43
C LEU A 7 31.62 3.77 -21.68
N LYS A 8 32.28 4.84 -22.19
CA LYS A 8 32.19 6.21 -21.63
C LYS A 8 30.74 6.70 -21.62
N ARG A 9 29.97 6.47 -22.69
CA ARG A 9 28.56 6.86 -22.78
C ARG A 9 27.70 6.09 -21.78
N ARG A 10 27.92 4.77 -21.62
CA ARG A 10 27.23 3.93 -20.62
C ARG A 10 27.53 4.38 -19.20
N ILE A 11 28.81 4.65 -18.87
CA ILE A 11 29.19 5.15 -17.55
C ILE A 11 28.49 6.49 -17.25
N ARG A 12 28.41 7.41 -18.21
CA ARG A 12 27.69 8.68 -18.03
C ARG A 12 26.19 8.45 -17.76
N SER A 13 25.55 7.56 -18.51
CA SER A 13 24.13 7.21 -18.33
C SER A 13 23.87 6.63 -16.95
N VAL A 14 24.69 5.65 -16.50
CA VAL A 14 24.55 5.03 -15.19
C VAL A 14 24.81 6.02 -14.04
N ARG A 15 25.78 6.95 -14.21
CA ARG A 15 25.99 8.05 -13.25
C ARG A 15 24.77 8.94 -13.10
N ASN A 16 24.09 9.26 -14.19
CA ASN A 16 22.86 10.04 -14.15
C ASN A 16 21.74 9.26 -13.46
N THR A 17 21.58 7.98 -13.79
CA THR A 17 20.60 7.10 -13.10
C THR A 17 20.87 7.05 -11.60
N ARG A 18 22.15 6.91 -11.17
CA ARG A 18 22.52 6.94 -9.74
C ARG A 18 22.15 8.25 -9.06
N LYS A 19 22.33 9.40 -9.72
CA LYS A 19 21.90 10.70 -9.18
C LYS A 19 20.38 10.77 -9.01
N ILE A 20 19.64 10.29 -10.01
CA ILE A 20 18.16 10.26 -9.97
C ILE A 20 17.66 9.35 -8.85
N THR A 21 18.19 8.12 -8.76
CA THR A 21 17.76 7.17 -7.71
C THR A 21 18.10 7.69 -6.32
N ARG A 22 19.24 8.36 -6.14
CA ARG A 22 19.59 9.00 -4.87
C ARG A 22 18.65 10.14 -4.50
N ALA A 23 18.26 10.97 -5.45
CA ALA A 23 17.28 12.02 -5.22
C ALA A 23 15.90 11.43 -4.88
N MET A 24 15.48 10.36 -5.58
CA MET A 24 14.21 9.65 -5.28
C MET A 24 14.22 9.00 -3.91
N GLU A 25 15.33 8.46 -3.44
CA GLU A 25 15.50 7.93 -2.08
C GLU A 25 15.22 9.03 -1.05
N LEU A 26 15.82 10.22 -1.21
CA LEU A 26 15.63 11.34 -0.28
C LEU A 26 14.17 11.85 -0.27
N VAL A 27 13.56 11.96 -1.45
CA VAL A 27 12.16 12.35 -1.57
C VAL A 27 11.24 11.33 -0.90
N ALA A 28 11.48 10.02 -1.12
CA ALA A 28 10.71 8.96 -0.49
C ALA A 28 10.85 8.98 1.04
N ALA A 29 12.07 9.21 1.57
CA ALA A 29 12.30 9.37 3.01
C ALA A 29 11.52 10.55 3.62
N ALA A 30 11.49 11.70 2.93
CA ALA A 30 10.74 12.86 3.38
C ALA A 30 9.21 12.61 3.38
N LYS A 31 8.71 11.90 2.36
CA LYS A 31 7.28 11.52 2.26
C LYS A 31 6.91 10.48 3.32
N LEU A 32 7.79 9.50 3.56
CA LEU A 32 7.61 8.52 4.62
C LEU A 32 7.40 9.20 5.98
N ARG A 33 8.31 10.13 6.34
CA ARG A 33 8.21 10.86 7.60
C ARG A 33 6.89 11.62 7.75
N ARG A 34 6.38 12.21 6.66
CA ARG A 34 5.07 12.88 6.68
C ARG A 34 3.91 11.89 6.86
N ALA A 35 4.00 10.71 6.22
CA ALA A 35 3.00 9.66 6.39
C ALA A 35 2.99 9.12 7.82
N GLU A 36 4.15 8.89 8.43
CA GLU A 36 4.27 8.50 9.85
C GLU A 36 3.64 9.53 10.80
N GLN A 37 3.88 10.82 10.55
CA GLN A 37 3.27 11.89 11.34
C GLN A 37 1.74 11.88 11.24
N ARG A 38 1.19 11.61 10.05
CA ARG A 38 -0.27 11.52 9.85
C ARG A 38 -0.87 10.30 10.52
N ILE A 39 -0.19 9.15 10.49
CA ILE A 39 -0.61 7.94 11.20
C ILE A 39 -0.65 8.22 12.71
N THR A 40 0.41 8.85 13.25
CA THR A 40 0.47 9.20 14.69
C THR A 40 -0.62 10.20 15.09
N ALA A 41 -0.91 11.18 14.22
CA ALA A 41 -1.96 12.17 14.49
C ALA A 41 -3.38 11.56 14.42
N LEU A 42 -3.59 10.47 13.68
CA LEU A 42 -4.88 9.79 13.61
C LEU A 42 -5.17 8.90 14.84
N ARG A 43 -4.14 8.41 15.52
CA ARG A 43 -4.29 7.46 16.63
C ARG A 43 -5.26 7.91 17.73
N PRO A 44 -5.13 9.10 18.31
CA PRO A 44 -6.04 9.54 19.38
C PRO A 44 -7.50 9.55 18.93
N TYR A 45 -7.76 9.98 17.68
CA TYR A 45 -9.10 10.00 17.12
C TYR A 45 -9.68 8.58 16.97
N ALA A 46 -8.87 7.62 16.47
CA ALA A 46 -9.30 6.24 16.32
C ALA A 46 -9.56 5.54 17.67
N GLU A 47 -8.72 5.83 18.69
CA GLU A 47 -8.88 5.33 20.06
C GLU A 47 -10.18 5.88 20.68
N THR A 48 -10.39 7.19 20.66
CA THR A 48 -11.63 7.81 21.17
C THR A 48 -12.87 7.33 20.43
N MET A 49 -12.78 7.09 19.12
CA MET A 49 -13.90 6.54 18.33
C MET A 49 -14.26 5.13 18.80
N ASN A 50 -13.27 4.26 19.06
CA ASN A 50 -13.51 2.92 19.59
C ASN A 50 -14.17 2.98 20.97
N GLU A 51 -13.67 3.83 21.88
CA GLU A 51 -14.26 4.05 23.21
C GLU A 51 -15.71 4.52 23.13
N LEU A 52 -16.02 5.48 22.24
CA LEU A 52 -17.37 5.97 22.03
C LEU A 52 -18.30 4.89 21.51
N ILE A 53 -17.90 4.12 20.49
CA ILE A 53 -18.71 3.04 19.91
C ILE A 53 -18.97 1.95 20.97
N ALA A 54 -17.96 1.56 21.73
CA ALA A 54 -18.11 0.59 22.82
C ALA A 54 -19.02 1.12 23.94
N GLY A 55 -18.91 2.41 24.28
CA GLY A 55 -19.80 3.06 25.28
C GLY A 55 -21.25 3.09 24.85
N VAL A 56 -21.52 3.50 23.62
CA VAL A 56 -22.89 3.53 23.06
C VAL A 56 -23.43 2.12 22.84
N GLY A 57 -22.60 1.19 22.38
CA GLY A 57 -22.96 -0.21 22.13
C GLY A 57 -23.49 -0.92 23.38
N ARG A 58 -22.93 -0.62 24.56
CA ARG A 58 -23.41 -1.14 25.86
C ARG A 58 -24.80 -0.65 26.24
N ALA A 59 -25.14 0.58 25.85
CA ALA A 59 -26.45 1.16 26.12
C ALA A 59 -27.53 0.65 25.14
N ALA A 60 -27.12 0.19 23.98
CA ALA A 60 -27.98 -0.28 22.90
C ALA A 60 -28.29 -1.79 23.06
N SER A 61 -29.43 -2.11 23.64
CA SER A 61 -29.74 -3.47 24.12
C SER A 61 -30.01 -4.55 23.05
N SER A 62 -30.28 -4.19 21.77
CA SER A 62 -30.47 -5.16 20.65
C SER A 62 -30.55 -4.46 19.31
N VAL A 63 -29.42 -3.91 18.84
CA VAL A 63 -29.43 -3.12 17.62
C VAL A 63 -29.17 -4.00 16.40
N ARG A 64 -30.14 -4.02 15.47
CA ARG A 64 -29.96 -4.54 14.12
C ARG A 64 -29.56 -3.40 13.20
N LEU A 65 -28.25 -3.10 13.12
CA LEU A 65 -27.72 -2.13 12.17
C LEU A 65 -27.16 -2.85 10.94
N PRO A 66 -27.46 -2.37 9.73
CA PRO A 66 -27.06 -3.04 8.49
C PRO A 66 -25.57 -3.36 8.40
N LEU A 67 -24.69 -2.48 8.91
CA LEU A 67 -23.23 -2.65 8.83
C LEU A 67 -22.66 -3.68 9.84
N LEU A 68 -23.46 -4.08 10.85
CA LEU A 68 -23.11 -5.10 11.85
C LEU A 68 -23.69 -6.48 11.50
N GLU A 69 -24.60 -6.54 10.52
CA GLU A 69 -25.35 -7.75 10.23
C GLU A 69 -24.45 -8.84 9.65
N GLN A 70 -24.20 -9.87 10.46
CA GLN A 70 -23.50 -11.07 10.00
C GLN A 70 -24.47 -11.96 9.22
N ARG A 71 -24.08 -12.33 8.01
CA ARG A 71 -24.89 -13.23 7.18
C ARG A 71 -24.47 -14.67 7.42
N GLU A 72 -25.44 -15.56 7.62
CA GLU A 72 -25.19 -16.99 7.87
C GLU A 72 -24.41 -17.65 6.72
N THR A 73 -24.66 -17.23 5.50
CA THR A 73 -23.98 -17.74 4.29
C THR A 73 -23.33 -16.61 3.50
N VAL A 74 -22.02 -16.69 3.33
CA VAL A 74 -21.24 -15.75 2.52
C VAL A 74 -21.24 -16.24 1.07
N LYS A 75 -22.02 -15.59 0.21
CA LYS A 75 -22.15 -15.91 -1.23
C LYS A 75 -21.26 -15.03 -2.11
N ALA A 76 -21.05 -13.80 -1.69
CA ALA A 76 -20.26 -12.82 -2.44
C ALA A 76 -19.35 -11.99 -1.51
N VAL A 77 -18.10 -11.76 -1.92
CA VAL A 77 -17.11 -10.99 -1.16
C VAL A 77 -16.51 -9.91 -2.04
N ALA A 78 -16.46 -8.69 -1.52
CA ALA A 78 -15.69 -7.62 -2.16
C ALA A 78 -14.24 -7.64 -1.68
N ILE A 79 -13.28 -7.68 -2.61
CA ILE A 79 -11.87 -7.53 -2.32
C ILE A 79 -11.42 -6.13 -2.72
N VAL A 80 -10.81 -5.42 -1.78
CA VAL A 80 -10.34 -4.04 -1.94
C VAL A 80 -8.82 -4.01 -1.79
N PRO A 81 -8.03 -4.23 -2.86
CA PRO A 81 -6.57 -4.13 -2.80
C PRO A 81 -6.12 -2.67 -2.82
N LEU A 82 -5.41 -2.24 -1.77
CA LEU A 82 -4.78 -0.91 -1.71
C LEU A 82 -3.39 -0.96 -2.34
N THR A 83 -3.29 -0.43 -3.55
CA THR A 83 -2.03 -0.35 -4.31
C THR A 83 -1.65 1.09 -4.60
N GLY A 84 -0.41 1.32 -5.00
CA GLY A 84 0.05 2.64 -5.38
C GLY A 84 -0.34 3.05 -6.81
N ASP A 85 -0.39 4.36 -7.03
CA ASP A 85 -0.52 4.91 -8.38
C ASP A 85 0.80 4.85 -9.16
N ARG A 86 1.93 4.82 -8.46
CA ARG A 86 3.27 4.83 -9.05
C ARG A 86 3.99 3.49 -8.84
N GLY A 87 5.00 3.25 -9.68
CA GLY A 87 5.91 2.13 -9.54
C GLY A 87 7.17 2.49 -8.75
N LEU A 88 8.21 1.69 -8.93
CA LEU A 88 9.53 1.85 -8.32
C LEU A 88 9.55 1.77 -6.78
N ALA A 89 8.57 1.06 -6.22
CA ALA A 89 8.46 0.77 -4.80
C ALA A 89 8.76 -0.72 -4.48
N GLY A 90 9.75 -1.29 -5.15
CA GLY A 90 10.11 -2.70 -4.96
C GLY A 90 8.94 -3.65 -5.20
N SER A 91 8.72 -4.56 -4.27
CA SER A 91 7.66 -5.57 -4.31
C SER A 91 6.31 -5.12 -3.76
N PHE A 92 6.17 -3.88 -3.27
CA PHE A 92 5.00 -3.35 -2.60
C PHE A 92 3.68 -3.70 -3.32
N ASN A 93 3.51 -3.24 -4.56
CA ASN A 93 2.30 -3.51 -5.33
C ASN A 93 2.11 -5.00 -5.64
N ALA A 94 3.20 -5.68 -5.99
CA ALA A 94 3.15 -7.08 -6.38
C ALA A 94 2.74 -8.00 -5.21
N GLN A 95 3.12 -7.67 -3.98
CA GLN A 95 2.74 -8.43 -2.79
C GLN A 95 1.25 -8.29 -2.48
N VAL A 96 0.70 -7.06 -2.48
CA VAL A 96 -0.74 -6.82 -2.29
C VAL A 96 -1.57 -7.56 -3.35
N ILE A 97 -1.21 -7.40 -4.62
CA ILE A 97 -1.92 -8.02 -5.73
C ILE A 97 -1.85 -9.56 -5.63
N ARG A 98 -0.68 -10.13 -5.30
CA ARG A 98 -0.52 -11.58 -5.12
C ARG A 98 -1.40 -12.09 -3.99
N ARG A 99 -1.46 -11.37 -2.86
CA ARG A 99 -2.28 -11.75 -1.72
C ARG A 99 -3.76 -11.65 -2.06
N ALA A 100 -4.20 -10.57 -2.70
CA ALA A 100 -5.58 -10.38 -3.14
C ALA A 100 -6.05 -11.52 -4.08
N PHE A 101 -5.21 -11.95 -5.01
CA PHE A 101 -5.50 -13.12 -5.85
C PHE A 101 -5.43 -14.46 -5.09
N ALA A 102 -4.69 -14.54 -3.99
CA ALA A 102 -4.71 -15.72 -3.14
C ALA A 102 -6.05 -15.81 -2.38
N VAL A 103 -6.53 -14.69 -1.85
CA VAL A 103 -7.86 -14.58 -1.22
C VAL A 103 -8.96 -14.94 -2.22
N GLU A 104 -8.90 -14.39 -3.45
CA GLU A 104 -9.87 -14.75 -4.51
C GLU A 104 -9.93 -16.25 -4.73
N ARG A 105 -8.77 -16.91 -4.86
CA ARG A 105 -8.72 -18.36 -5.11
C ARG A 105 -9.30 -19.17 -3.96
N SER A 106 -9.03 -18.77 -2.70
CA SER A 106 -9.61 -19.43 -1.53
C SER A 106 -11.14 -19.31 -1.54
N LEU A 107 -11.65 -18.10 -1.75
CA LEU A 107 -13.08 -17.84 -1.80
C LEU A 107 -13.78 -18.59 -2.95
N GLN A 108 -13.15 -18.63 -4.13
CA GLN A 108 -13.69 -19.37 -5.27
C GLN A 108 -13.70 -20.89 -5.04
N ALA A 109 -12.73 -21.43 -4.30
CA ALA A 109 -12.73 -22.84 -3.90
C ALA A 109 -13.88 -23.20 -2.94
N GLU A 110 -14.36 -22.20 -2.18
CA GLU A 110 -15.54 -22.29 -1.30
C GLU A 110 -16.87 -22.01 -2.04
N GLY A 111 -16.81 -21.74 -3.36
CA GLY A 111 -17.98 -21.41 -4.17
C GLY A 111 -18.44 -19.95 -4.06
N THR A 112 -17.65 -19.08 -3.43
CA THR A 112 -17.99 -17.67 -3.21
C THR A 112 -17.65 -16.82 -4.42
N THR A 113 -18.56 -15.92 -4.81
CA THR A 113 -18.33 -14.94 -5.89
C THR A 113 -17.47 -13.78 -5.38
N VAL A 114 -16.56 -13.29 -6.23
CA VAL A 114 -15.69 -12.17 -5.87
C VAL A 114 -16.00 -10.92 -6.68
N ARG A 115 -16.19 -9.79 -6.00
CA ARG A 115 -16.29 -8.45 -6.55
C ARG A 115 -14.99 -7.68 -6.29
N TRP A 116 -14.61 -6.78 -7.18
CA TRP A 116 -13.36 -6.04 -7.04
C TRP A 116 -13.58 -4.53 -6.96
N VAL A 117 -12.97 -3.90 -5.94
CA VAL A 117 -12.91 -2.44 -5.83
C VAL A 117 -11.43 -2.04 -5.85
N ALA A 118 -10.96 -1.50 -6.96
CA ALA A 118 -9.54 -1.20 -7.15
C ALA A 118 -9.17 0.15 -6.53
N VAL A 119 -8.14 0.17 -5.69
CA VAL A 119 -7.51 1.40 -5.21
C VAL A 119 -6.08 1.48 -5.73
N GLY A 120 -5.76 2.59 -6.43
CA GLY A 120 -4.47 2.83 -7.08
C GLY A 120 -4.37 2.27 -8.50
N LYS A 121 -3.61 2.98 -9.33
CA LYS A 121 -3.45 2.67 -10.77
C LYS A 121 -2.86 1.29 -11.03
N LYS A 122 -1.95 0.82 -10.16
CA LYS A 122 -1.28 -0.47 -10.34
C LYS A 122 -2.23 -1.65 -10.14
N GLY A 123 -3.08 -1.59 -9.12
CA GLY A 123 -4.13 -2.57 -8.89
C GLY A 123 -5.14 -2.59 -10.04
N ARG A 124 -5.72 -1.42 -10.37
CA ARG A 124 -6.64 -1.30 -11.49
C ARG A 124 -6.08 -1.90 -12.79
N SER A 125 -4.86 -1.48 -13.17
CA SER A 125 -4.22 -1.98 -14.40
C SER A 125 -4.08 -3.49 -14.43
N THR A 126 -3.68 -4.10 -13.29
CA THR A 126 -3.50 -5.54 -13.19
C THR A 126 -4.83 -6.30 -13.22
N LEU A 127 -5.84 -5.81 -12.51
CA LEU A 127 -7.18 -6.41 -12.47
C LEU A 127 -7.83 -6.37 -13.86
N THR A 128 -7.78 -5.22 -14.54
CA THR A 128 -8.30 -5.07 -15.91
C THR A 128 -7.55 -5.99 -16.90
N PHE A 129 -6.22 -6.08 -16.80
CA PHE A 129 -5.43 -6.99 -17.62
C PHE A 129 -5.82 -8.46 -17.39
N ARG A 130 -6.15 -8.83 -16.15
CA ARG A 130 -6.63 -10.15 -15.76
C ARG A 130 -8.13 -10.35 -16.03
N ARG A 131 -8.78 -9.40 -16.72
CA ARG A 131 -10.19 -9.42 -17.09
C ARG A 131 -11.13 -9.57 -15.87
N ARG A 132 -10.75 -8.94 -14.74
CA ARG A 132 -11.60 -8.87 -13.56
C ARG A 132 -12.53 -7.65 -13.70
N GLU A 133 -13.82 -7.88 -13.48
CA GLU A 133 -14.83 -6.83 -13.44
C GLU A 133 -14.65 -5.98 -12.19
N LEU A 134 -14.68 -4.66 -12.33
CA LEU A 134 -14.48 -3.71 -11.24
C LEU A 134 -15.82 -3.09 -10.85
N SER A 135 -16.21 -3.24 -9.59
CA SER A 135 -17.35 -2.56 -8.99
C SER A 135 -17.04 -1.11 -8.59
N GLY A 136 -15.76 -0.73 -8.59
CA GLY A 136 -15.26 0.62 -8.32
C GLY A 136 -13.77 0.76 -8.59
N ALA A 137 -13.32 2.00 -8.90
CA ALA A 137 -11.91 2.29 -9.12
C ALA A 137 -11.55 3.70 -8.61
N TYR A 138 -10.62 3.78 -7.67
CA TYR A 138 -10.20 4.99 -6.98
C TYR A 138 -8.72 5.25 -7.22
N LEU A 139 -8.36 6.33 -7.88
CA LEU A 139 -7.04 6.54 -8.48
C LEU A 139 -6.53 7.95 -8.25
N GLY A 140 -5.20 8.12 -8.25
CA GLY A 140 -4.54 9.42 -8.35
C GLY A 140 -4.22 10.09 -7.00
N PHE A 141 -4.56 9.49 -5.88
CA PHE A 141 -4.40 10.06 -4.54
C PHE A 141 -3.51 9.23 -3.59
N THR A 142 -3.07 8.04 -4.00
CA THR A 142 -2.39 7.09 -3.07
C THR A 142 -1.06 7.59 -2.52
N ASP A 143 -0.44 8.58 -3.18
CA ASP A 143 0.79 9.23 -2.71
C ASP A 143 0.53 10.20 -1.52
N GLN A 144 -0.69 10.74 -1.43
CA GLN A 144 -1.14 11.66 -0.37
C GLN A 144 -2.66 11.54 -0.19
N PRO A 145 -3.17 10.47 0.44
CA PRO A 145 -4.60 10.27 0.60
C PRO A 145 -5.19 11.34 1.53
N ALA A 146 -6.37 11.84 1.16
CA ALA A 146 -7.21 12.69 2.00
C ALA A 146 -8.36 11.86 2.59
N TYR A 147 -9.05 12.38 3.60
CA TYR A 147 -10.16 11.69 4.26
C TYR A 147 -11.32 11.44 3.27
N GLU A 148 -11.60 12.38 2.38
CA GLU A 148 -12.62 12.27 1.34
C GLU A 148 -12.39 11.08 0.40
N ASN A 149 -11.14 10.66 0.22
CA ASN A 149 -10.84 9.47 -0.56
C ASN A 149 -11.27 8.18 0.18
N ALA A 150 -11.11 8.16 1.51
CA ALA A 150 -11.59 7.05 2.33
C ALA A 150 -13.13 7.02 2.37
N GLN A 151 -13.78 8.19 2.50
CA GLN A 151 -15.24 8.31 2.45
C GLN A 151 -15.81 7.75 1.15
N ALA A 152 -15.24 8.13 -0.01
CA ALA A 152 -15.70 7.64 -1.30
C ALA A 152 -15.59 6.11 -1.43
N ILE A 153 -14.52 5.52 -0.88
CA ILE A 153 -14.34 4.06 -0.86
C ILE A 153 -15.34 3.42 0.11
N ALA A 154 -15.47 3.97 1.33
CA ALA A 154 -16.38 3.49 2.37
C ALA A 154 -17.83 3.50 1.89
N HIS A 155 -18.27 4.59 1.28
CA HIS A 155 -19.61 4.71 0.71
C HIS A 155 -19.87 3.61 -0.32
N ARG A 156 -18.94 3.38 -1.26
CA ARG A 156 -19.12 2.34 -2.29
C ARG A 156 -19.19 0.93 -1.70
N VAL A 157 -18.32 0.59 -0.75
CA VAL A 157 -18.36 -0.75 -0.15
C VAL A 157 -19.57 -0.94 0.75
N SER A 158 -20.03 0.12 1.43
CA SER A 158 -21.29 0.12 2.20
C SER A 158 -22.51 -0.06 1.30
N GLU A 159 -22.56 0.62 0.15
CA GLU A 159 -23.64 0.41 -0.84
C GLU A 159 -23.70 -1.03 -1.32
N LEU A 160 -22.56 -1.63 -1.70
CA LEU A 160 -22.51 -3.02 -2.15
C LEU A 160 -22.97 -3.99 -1.05
N PHE A 161 -22.60 -3.71 0.19
CA PHE A 161 -22.97 -4.53 1.34
C PHE A 161 -24.45 -4.39 1.71
N THR A 162 -24.97 -3.17 1.82
CA THR A 162 -26.37 -2.91 2.19
C THR A 162 -27.35 -3.32 1.09
N ALA A 163 -26.97 -3.19 -0.18
CA ALA A 163 -27.74 -3.67 -1.33
C ALA A 163 -27.76 -5.22 -1.44
N GLY A 164 -26.97 -5.93 -0.63
CA GLY A 164 -26.90 -7.38 -0.70
C GLY A 164 -26.10 -7.92 -1.89
N GLU A 165 -25.35 -7.06 -2.58
CA GLU A 165 -24.46 -7.47 -3.67
C GLU A 165 -23.22 -8.21 -3.16
N VAL A 166 -22.81 -7.94 -1.91
CA VAL A 166 -21.73 -8.63 -1.20
C VAL A 166 -22.10 -8.86 0.26
N ASP A 167 -21.61 -9.96 0.82
CA ASP A 167 -21.86 -10.38 2.20
C ASP A 167 -20.68 -10.06 3.12
N ARG A 168 -19.50 -9.77 2.54
CA ARG A 168 -18.28 -9.46 3.25
C ARG A 168 -17.41 -8.54 2.40
N VAL A 169 -16.63 -7.67 3.06
CA VAL A 169 -15.65 -6.79 2.40
C VAL A 169 -14.29 -6.99 3.05
N VAL A 170 -13.31 -7.38 2.24
CA VAL A 170 -11.93 -7.64 2.66
C VAL A 170 -11.00 -6.58 2.08
N LEU A 171 -10.32 -5.87 2.96
CA LEU A 171 -9.27 -4.94 2.61
C LEU A 171 -7.92 -5.67 2.56
N VAL A 172 -7.17 -5.52 1.47
CA VAL A 172 -5.83 -6.11 1.33
C VAL A 172 -4.81 -4.99 1.13
N TYR A 173 -3.94 -4.80 2.12
CA TYR A 173 -2.99 -3.68 2.11
C TYR A 173 -1.68 -4.02 2.81
N ASN A 174 -0.71 -3.11 2.75
CA ASN A 174 0.53 -3.25 3.51
C ASN A 174 0.44 -2.43 4.80
N THR A 175 0.41 -3.11 5.93
CA THR A 175 0.59 -2.50 7.26
C THR A 175 2.02 -2.02 7.41
N TYR A 176 2.19 -0.82 7.91
CA TYR A 176 3.47 -0.21 8.18
C TYR A 176 4.01 -0.63 9.54
N VAL A 177 5.09 -1.42 9.55
CA VAL A 177 5.80 -1.82 10.77
C VAL A 177 7.02 -0.92 11.00
N SER A 178 7.82 -0.74 9.95
CA SER A 178 8.99 0.14 9.94
C SER A 178 9.40 0.49 8.52
N ALA A 179 10.34 1.42 8.37
CA ALA A 179 10.89 1.80 7.06
C ALA A 179 11.47 0.61 6.26
N LEU A 180 11.91 -0.46 6.93
CA LEU A 180 12.49 -1.65 6.31
C LEU A 180 11.50 -2.81 6.21
N THR A 181 10.49 -2.85 7.07
CA THR A 181 9.57 -3.98 7.21
C THR A 181 8.14 -3.53 6.96
N GLN A 182 7.52 -4.08 5.93
CA GLN A 182 6.10 -3.93 5.64
C GLN A 182 5.48 -5.33 5.59
N ARG A 183 4.27 -5.48 6.08
CA ARG A 183 3.55 -6.74 6.09
C ARG A 183 2.23 -6.61 5.35
N VAL A 184 1.99 -7.50 4.40
CA VAL A 184 0.67 -7.57 3.75
C VAL A 184 -0.34 -8.11 4.75
N THR A 185 -1.41 -7.37 4.93
CA THR A 185 -2.50 -7.67 5.87
C THR A 185 -3.80 -7.81 5.11
N GLU A 186 -4.60 -8.75 5.52
CA GLU A 186 -6.01 -8.88 5.17
C GLU A 186 -6.82 -8.46 6.38
N GLN A 187 -7.79 -7.62 6.14
CA GLN A 187 -8.68 -7.12 7.19
C GLN A 187 -10.11 -7.16 6.69
N ASP A 188 -10.96 -7.87 7.37
CA ASP A 188 -12.39 -7.77 7.17
C ASP A 188 -12.86 -6.42 7.72
N ILE A 189 -13.52 -5.64 6.89
CA ILE A 189 -14.04 -4.31 7.25
C ILE A 189 -15.57 -4.25 7.28
N LEU A 190 -16.22 -5.18 6.58
CA LEU A 190 -17.68 -5.41 6.64
C LEU A 190 -17.97 -6.93 6.59
N PRO A 191 -18.92 -7.42 7.41
CA PRO A 191 -19.59 -6.67 8.47
C PRO A 191 -18.61 -6.17 9.52
N ILE A 192 -18.95 -5.06 10.19
CA ILE A 192 -18.15 -4.58 11.33
C ILE A 192 -18.34 -5.60 12.46
N SER A 193 -17.21 -6.06 13.05
CA SER A 193 -17.28 -7.04 14.14
C SER A 193 -18.05 -6.47 15.33
N ALA A 194 -18.97 -7.26 15.88
CA ALA A 194 -19.70 -6.89 17.08
C ALA A 194 -18.77 -6.72 18.31
N ASP A 195 -17.57 -7.32 18.28
CA ASP A 195 -16.57 -7.18 19.35
C ASP A 195 -16.19 -5.71 19.61
N ILE A 196 -16.36 -4.82 18.64
CA ILE A 196 -16.15 -3.38 18.84
C ILE A 196 -17.15 -2.76 19.83
N LEU A 197 -18.31 -3.38 20.01
CA LEU A 197 -19.31 -2.97 20.99
C LEU A 197 -19.02 -3.52 22.39
N GLU A 198 -18.09 -4.48 22.48
CA GLU A 198 -17.65 -5.09 23.74
C GLU A 198 -16.36 -4.43 24.20
N THR A 199 -16.28 -4.08 25.46
CA THR A 199 -15.08 -3.55 26.11
C THR A 199 -14.48 -4.63 27.00
N ASP A 200 -13.16 -4.68 27.10
CA ASP A 200 -12.47 -5.59 28.03
C ASP A 200 -12.95 -5.39 29.48
N GLU A 201 -13.00 -6.48 30.27
CA GLU A 201 -13.53 -6.45 31.64
C GLU A 201 -12.80 -5.46 32.55
N GLU A 202 -11.51 -5.20 32.31
CA GLU A 202 -10.71 -4.23 33.05
C GLU A 202 -11.11 -2.79 32.77
N GLU A 203 -11.48 -2.46 31.51
CA GLU A 203 -12.01 -1.14 31.14
C GLU A 203 -13.45 -0.96 31.69
N ARG A 204 -14.26 -2.02 31.77
CA ARG A 204 -15.58 -1.99 32.42
C ARG A 204 -15.50 -1.56 33.89
N ALA A 205 -14.49 -2.00 34.63
CA ALA A 205 -14.28 -1.62 36.03
C ALA A 205 -13.87 -0.14 36.19
N ALA A 206 -13.10 0.41 35.23
CA ALA A 206 -12.71 1.81 35.24
C ALA A 206 -13.87 2.75 34.83
N ASP A 207 -14.76 2.31 33.97
CA ASP A 207 -15.89 3.09 33.43
C ASP A 207 -17.06 3.20 34.43
N THR A 208 -17.21 2.19 35.31
CA THR A 208 -18.18 2.27 36.44
C THR A 208 -17.89 3.45 37.37
N LEU A 209 -16.67 4.00 37.34
CA LEU A 209 -16.26 5.18 38.09
C LEU A 209 -16.57 6.52 37.35
N ARG A 210 -16.93 6.47 36.07
CA ARG A 210 -17.19 7.66 35.24
C ARG A 210 -18.65 8.12 35.19
N GLY A 211 -19.56 7.35 35.77
CA GLY A 211 -21.00 7.67 35.85
C GLY A 211 -21.78 7.27 34.59
N ASP A 212 -23.10 7.12 34.74
CA ASP A 212 -24.01 6.81 33.64
C ASP A 212 -24.08 8.01 32.67
N PHE A 213 -23.66 7.77 31.43
CA PHE A 213 -23.85 8.76 30.36
C PHE A 213 -25.34 8.81 29.99
N ILE A 214 -25.89 10.01 29.93
CA ILE A 214 -27.20 10.27 29.35
C ILE A 214 -26.98 10.48 27.85
N PHE A 215 -27.47 9.53 27.04
CA PHE A 215 -27.36 9.65 25.59
C PHE A 215 -28.54 10.43 25.03
N GLU A 216 -28.25 11.45 24.23
CA GLU A 216 -29.22 12.21 23.45
C GLU A 216 -28.67 12.36 22.02
N PRO A 217 -29.31 11.83 20.97
CA PRO A 217 -30.53 11.02 20.92
C PRO A 217 -30.36 9.57 21.41
N GLU A 218 -31.29 8.68 21.08
CA GLU A 218 -31.24 7.24 21.43
C GLU A 218 -29.94 6.56 20.97
N PRO A 219 -29.37 5.63 21.76
CA PRO A 219 -28.11 4.96 21.44
C PRO A 219 -28.05 4.35 20.03
N GLU A 220 -29.16 3.80 19.55
CA GLU A 220 -29.28 3.22 18.21
C GLU A 220 -29.04 4.25 17.12
N GLU A 221 -29.64 5.44 17.24
CA GLU A 221 -29.46 6.53 16.26
C GLU A 221 -28.02 7.07 16.27
N ILE A 222 -27.38 7.08 17.43
CA ILE A 222 -25.97 7.45 17.55
C ILE A 222 -25.10 6.43 16.82
N LEU A 223 -25.32 5.12 17.03
CA LEU A 223 -24.58 4.05 16.36
C LEU A 223 -24.77 4.08 14.85
N GLU A 224 -26.00 4.32 14.38
CA GLU A 224 -26.29 4.42 12.93
C GLU A 224 -25.44 5.52 12.26
N ARG A 225 -25.16 6.60 12.98
CA ARG A 225 -24.32 7.69 12.49
C ARG A 225 -22.82 7.42 12.69
N LEU A 226 -22.42 6.72 13.75
CA LEU A 226 -21.01 6.46 14.06
C LEU A 226 -20.39 5.35 13.22
N LEU A 227 -21.13 4.27 12.93
CA LEU A 227 -20.58 3.11 12.21
C LEU A 227 -20.05 3.44 10.79
N PRO A 228 -20.75 4.26 9.98
CA PRO A 228 -20.17 4.73 8.71
C PRO A 228 -18.85 5.50 8.90
N VAL A 229 -18.79 6.41 9.88
CA VAL A 229 -17.59 7.19 10.19
C VAL A 229 -16.46 6.30 10.70
N TYR A 230 -16.78 5.27 11.46
CA TYR A 230 -15.82 4.25 11.86
C TYR A 230 -15.22 3.52 10.65
N LEU A 231 -16.07 3.06 9.73
CA LEU A 231 -15.62 2.40 8.50
C LEU A 231 -14.72 3.31 7.67
N GLU A 232 -15.10 4.58 7.50
CA GLU A 232 -14.30 5.60 6.84
C GLU A 232 -12.92 5.75 7.51
N THR A 233 -12.90 5.79 8.84
CA THR A 233 -11.68 5.92 9.64
C THR A 233 -10.77 4.70 9.51
N GLN A 234 -11.32 3.48 9.49
CA GLN A 234 -10.55 2.26 9.27
C GLN A 234 -9.92 2.23 7.86
N ILE A 235 -10.68 2.61 6.84
CA ILE A 235 -10.17 2.70 5.46
C ILE A 235 -9.11 3.80 5.36
N TYR A 236 -9.33 4.96 6.00
CA TYR A 236 -8.36 6.05 6.00
C TYR A 236 -7.05 5.66 6.67
N ARG A 237 -7.12 4.97 7.81
CA ARG A 237 -5.96 4.40 8.49
C ARG A 237 -5.19 3.45 7.56
N ALA A 238 -5.88 2.52 6.92
CA ALA A 238 -5.26 1.58 5.99
C ALA A 238 -4.60 2.28 4.78
N LEU A 239 -5.21 3.36 4.26
CA LEU A 239 -4.62 4.21 3.21
C LEU A 239 -3.34 4.89 3.67
N LEU A 240 -3.31 5.44 4.89
CA LEU A 240 -2.12 6.07 5.47
C LEU A 240 -0.99 5.05 5.70
N GLU A 241 -1.30 3.89 6.28
CA GLU A 241 -0.34 2.79 6.48
C GLU A 241 0.20 2.28 5.15
N SER A 242 -0.67 2.08 4.15
CA SER A 242 -0.28 1.69 2.80
C SER A 242 0.64 2.73 2.15
N THR A 243 0.36 4.03 2.32
CA THR A 243 1.21 5.11 1.83
C THR A 243 2.58 5.10 2.50
N ALA A 244 2.65 4.96 3.82
CA ALA A 244 3.92 4.87 4.56
C ALA A 244 4.72 3.64 4.09
N SER A 245 4.07 2.49 3.94
CA SER A 245 4.66 1.25 3.43
C SER A 245 5.19 1.41 2.01
N GLU A 246 4.45 2.09 1.12
CA GLU A 246 4.88 2.39 -0.24
C GLU A 246 6.14 3.25 -0.26
N GLN A 247 6.20 4.31 0.57
CA GLN A 247 7.35 5.21 0.62
C GLN A 247 8.57 4.53 1.28
N GLY A 248 8.38 3.70 2.29
CA GLY A 248 9.44 2.87 2.89
C GLY A 248 10.05 1.89 1.87
N ALA A 249 9.20 1.16 1.16
CA ALA A 249 9.61 0.25 0.09
C ALA A 249 10.32 0.98 -1.06
N ARG A 250 9.83 2.16 -1.45
CA ARG A 250 10.46 3.00 -2.48
C ARG A 250 11.83 3.51 -2.03
N MET A 251 11.95 4.00 -0.81
CA MET A 251 13.22 4.45 -0.24
C MET A 251 14.27 3.34 -0.29
N THR A 252 13.91 2.14 0.17
CA THR A 252 14.81 0.97 0.16
C THR A 252 15.16 0.54 -1.25
N ALA A 253 14.19 0.48 -2.17
CA ALA A 253 14.42 0.13 -3.57
C ALA A 253 15.36 1.14 -4.27
N MET A 254 15.19 2.43 -4.02
CA MET A 254 16.03 3.48 -4.61
C MET A 254 17.45 3.49 -4.01
N ARG A 255 17.60 3.20 -2.72
CA ARG A 255 18.89 2.98 -2.06
C ARG A 255 19.65 1.85 -2.73
N ASN A 256 19.02 0.69 -2.89
CA ASN A 256 19.64 -0.47 -3.54
C ASN A 256 19.97 -0.19 -5.01
N ALA A 257 19.09 0.48 -5.74
CA ALA A 257 19.34 0.87 -7.13
C ALA A 257 20.54 1.84 -7.24
N SER A 258 20.69 2.79 -6.32
CA SER A 258 21.82 3.71 -6.27
C SER A 258 23.14 3.00 -5.96
N LYS A 259 23.12 2.02 -5.04
CA LYS A 259 24.26 1.17 -4.71
C LYS A 259 24.70 0.34 -5.93
N ASN A 260 23.77 -0.40 -6.53
CA ASN A 260 24.03 -1.25 -7.71
C ASN A 260 24.53 -0.41 -8.89
N ALA A 261 24.03 0.81 -9.07
CA ALA A 261 24.53 1.72 -10.09
C ALA A 261 26.00 2.14 -9.81
N GLY A 262 26.38 2.30 -8.54
CA GLY A 262 27.79 2.51 -8.16
C GLY A 262 28.70 1.35 -8.58
N GLU A 263 28.35 0.13 -8.18
CA GLU A 263 29.08 -1.08 -8.50
C GLU A 263 29.21 -1.30 -10.03
N LEU A 264 28.15 -0.99 -10.78
CA LEU A 264 28.15 -1.06 -12.23
C LEU A 264 29.10 -0.01 -12.86
N ILE A 265 29.16 1.22 -12.30
CA ILE A 265 30.10 2.25 -12.75
C ILE A 265 31.54 1.76 -12.59
N ASP A 266 31.88 1.18 -11.44
CA ASP A 266 33.23 0.68 -11.16
C ASP A 266 33.60 -0.45 -12.11
N THR A 267 32.70 -1.40 -12.34
CA THR A 267 32.88 -2.49 -13.30
C THR A 267 33.07 -1.98 -14.73
N LEU A 268 32.25 -1.02 -15.18
CA LEU A 268 32.37 -0.44 -16.52
C LEU A 268 33.65 0.39 -16.69
N THR A 269 34.08 1.06 -15.62
CA THR A 269 35.32 1.84 -15.63
C THR A 269 36.52 0.92 -15.79
N LEU A 270 36.57 -0.21 -15.08
CA LEU A 270 37.64 -1.21 -15.25
C LEU A 270 37.67 -1.75 -16.69
N ARG A 271 36.49 -2.11 -17.25
CA ARG A 271 36.39 -2.58 -18.64
C ARG A 271 36.84 -1.52 -19.65
N MET A 272 36.44 -0.27 -19.43
CA MET A 272 36.87 0.85 -20.27
C MET A 272 38.36 1.04 -20.26
N ASN A 273 39.02 0.97 -19.07
CA ASN A 273 40.47 1.10 -18.96
C ASN A 273 41.22 -0.03 -19.68
N ARG A 274 40.71 -1.28 -19.54
CA ARG A 274 41.29 -2.44 -20.29
C ARG A 274 41.13 -2.28 -21.81
N ALA A 275 39.93 -1.88 -22.27
CA ALA A 275 39.71 -1.63 -23.69
C ALA A 275 40.62 -0.54 -24.23
N ARG A 276 40.79 0.56 -23.47
CA ARG A 276 41.71 1.65 -23.84
C ARG A 276 43.17 1.18 -23.94
N GLN A 277 43.61 0.36 -22.97
CA GLN A 277 44.97 -0.19 -23.01
C GLN A 277 45.17 -1.10 -24.23
N ALA A 278 44.19 -1.94 -24.56
CA ALA A 278 44.24 -2.78 -25.75
C ALA A 278 44.26 -1.96 -27.06
N GLU A 279 43.45 -0.88 -27.14
CA GLU A 279 43.45 0.04 -28.29
C GLU A 279 44.80 0.72 -28.48
N ILE A 280 45.39 1.25 -27.40
CA ILE A 280 46.72 1.86 -27.43
C ILE A 280 47.81 0.85 -27.85
N THR A 281 47.74 -0.38 -27.32
CA THR A 281 48.72 -1.44 -27.67
C THR A 281 48.60 -1.79 -29.14
N GLN A 282 47.37 -1.89 -29.67
CA GLN A 282 47.13 -2.16 -31.08
C GLN A 282 47.66 -1.03 -31.97
N GLU A 283 47.42 0.24 -31.65
CA GLU A 283 47.93 1.41 -32.36
C GLU A 283 49.49 1.41 -32.40
N ILE A 284 50.11 1.07 -31.26
CA ILE A 284 51.60 0.98 -31.20
C ILE A 284 52.10 -0.15 -32.12
N LEU A 285 51.46 -1.31 -32.09
CA LEU A 285 51.85 -2.46 -32.96
C LEU A 285 51.65 -2.14 -34.45
N GLU A 286 50.59 -1.44 -34.81
CA GLU A 286 50.32 -1.01 -36.18
C GLU A 286 51.41 0.01 -36.66
N VAL A 287 51.80 0.96 -35.82
CA VAL A 287 52.84 1.93 -36.13
C VAL A 287 54.22 1.24 -36.29
N VAL A 288 54.57 0.34 -35.35
CA VAL A 288 55.86 -0.40 -35.41
C VAL A 288 55.91 -1.34 -36.62
N GLY A 289 54.84 -2.11 -36.86
CA GLY A 289 54.76 -3.00 -38.02
C GLY A 289 54.73 -2.26 -39.36
N GLY A 290 54.12 -1.05 -39.41
CA GLY A 290 54.19 -0.17 -40.58
C GLY A 290 55.59 0.39 -40.83
N ALA A 291 56.33 0.72 -39.79
CA ALA A 291 57.74 1.17 -39.91
C ALA A 291 58.68 0.05 -40.38
N GLU A 292 58.50 -1.20 -39.87
CA GLU A 292 59.26 -2.37 -40.32
C GLU A 292 58.97 -2.73 -41.79
N ALA A 293 57.74 -2.53 -42.27
CA ALA A 293 57.37 -2.82 -43.67
C ALA A 293 57.94 -1.78 -44.68
N LEU A 294 58.43 -0.66 -44.21
CA LEU A 294 59.03 0.41 -45.03
C LEU A 294 60.57 0.37 -45.03
N MET A 295 61.21 -0.50 -44.26
CA MET A 295 62.64 -0.82 -44.31
C MET A 295 62.95 -2.02 -45.16
#